data_4df4737c755f437691adad6a9ef38277
#
_entry.id   4df4737c755f437691adad6a9ef38277
#
_cell.length_a   1.000
_cell.length_b   1.000
_cell.length_c   1.000
_cell.angle_alpha   90.00
_cell.angle_beta   90.00
_cell.angle_gamma   90.00
#
_symmetry.space_group_name_H-M   'P 1'
#
loop_
_entity.id
_entity.type
_entity.pdbx_description
1 polymer ?
#
loop_
_entity_poly.entity_id
_entity_poly.type
_entity_poly.pdbx_seq_one_letter_code
_entity_poly.pdbx_strand_id
1 'polypeptide(L)'
;QQKAKVLANYENKFLRSANFSMPQPSIVMLHAYHKHPTKAKFTRRNLYIRDNFQCQYCGDKFHYGDLTIDHVIPKSRGGKLTWENSTSACMPCNVAKGKRMINPLSKPHKPTWHEINNAARNYKLSIPDPAWQDYINWPEELLSINLLPEYT
;
A
#
# COMPACT_ATOMS: atom_id res chain seq x y z
N GLN A 1 -11.72 -8.41 -29.86
CA GLN A 1 -12.54 -8.78 -28.68
C GLN A 1 -12.32 -7.73 -27.60
N GLN A 2 -13.40 -7.08 -27.17
CA GLN A 2 -13.35 -6.16 -26.04
C GLN A 2 -13.02 -6.96 -24.76
N LYS A 3 -11.87 -6.66 -24.15
CA LYS A 3 -11.43 -7.33 -22.91
C LYS A 3 -12.06 -6.73 -21.65
N ALA A 4 -12.63 -5.53 -21.77
CA ALA A 4 -13.17 -4.78 -20.66
C ALA A 4 -14.27 -3.82 -21.10
N LYS A 5 -15.15 -3.45 -20.17
CA LYS A 5 -16.19 -2.43 -20.31
C LYS A 5 -15.86 -1.24 -19.42
N VAL A 6 -15.93 -0.02 -19.95
CA VAL A 6 -15.82 1.21 -19.14
C VAL A 6 -17.14 1.42 -18.41
N LEU A 7 -17.08 1.62 -17.08
CA LEU A 7 -18.23 1.90 -16.22
C LEU A 7 -18.36 3.40 -15.91
N ALA A 8 -17.23 4.08 -15.71
CA ALA A 8 -17.18 5.51 -15.49
C ALA A 8 -15.93 6.13 -16.11
N ASN A 9 -16.00 7.43 -16.44
CA ASN A 9 -14.88 8.22 -16.91
C ASN A 9 -14.61 9.35 -15.91
N TYR A 10 -13.35 9.82 -15.85
CA TYR A 10 -13.04 11.06 -15.16
C TYR A 10 -13.72 12.24 -15.86
N GLU A 11 -14.23 13.19 -15.10
CA GLU A 11 -14.70 14.46 -15.65
C GLU A 11 -13.52 15.22 -16.27
N ASN A 12 -13.76 15.76 -17.47
CA ASN A 12 -12.83 16.64 -18.20
C ASN A 12 -11.41 16.10 -18.46
N LYS A 13 -11.18 14.77 -18.30
CA LYS A 13 -9.90 14.14 -18.65
C LYS A 13 -10.01 13.30 -19.92
N PHE A 14 -9.07 13.49 -20.85
CA PHE A 14 -9.03 12.81 -22.12
C PHE A 14 -7.67 12.19 -22.39
N LEU A 15 -7.67 10.96 -22.88
CA LEU A 15 -6.51 10.34 -23.50
C LEU A 15 -6.45 10.77 -24.95
N ARG A 16 -5.33 11.37 -25.38
CA ARG A 16 -5.15 11.94 -26.72
C ARG A 16 -3.90 11.39 -27.38
N SER A 17 -3.99 11.14 -28.67
CA SER A 17 -2.87 10.92 -29.59
C SER A 17 -3.07 11.74 -30.83
N ALA A 18 -2.15 11.70 -31.81
CA ALA A 18 -2.23 12.50 -33.02
C ALA A 18 -3.58 12.42 -33.74
N ASN A 19 -4.21 11.23 -33.81
CA ASN A 19 -5.44 10.96 -34.56
C ASN A 19 -6.55 10.36 -33.68
N PHE A 20 -6.44 10.45 -32.36
CA PHE A 20 -7.38 9.78 -31.45
C PHE A 20 -7.58 10.59 -30.16
N SER A 21 -8.84 10.71 -29.74
CA SER A 21 -9.19 11.27 -28.44
C SER A 21 -10.34 10.47 -27.85
N MET A 22 -10.20 10.07 -26.57
CA MET A 22 -11.28 9.42 -25.83
C MET A 22 -11.30 9.91 -24.39
N PRO A 23 -12.47 9.91 -23.71
CA PRO A 23 -12.55 10.17 -22.28
C PRO A 23 -11.64 9.19 -21.53
N GLN A 24 -10.92 9.69 -20.52
CA GLN A 24 -10.08 8.83 -19.68
C GLN A 24 -10.96 7.97 -18.77
N PRO A 25 -10.89 6.63 -18.85
CA PRO A 25 -11.65 5.77 -17.95
C PRO A 25 -11.22 5.94 -16.50
N SER A 26 -12.19 6.10 -15.60
CA SER A 26 -12.03 6.09 -14.14
C SER A 26 -12.24 4.68 -13.61
N ILE A 27 -13.24 3.97 -14.09
CA ILE A 27 -13.60 2.61 -13.67
C ILE A 27 -13.78 1.72 -14.90
N VAL A 28 -13.12 0.56 -14.86
CA VAL A 28 -13.16 -0.44 -15.92
C VAL A 28 -13.52 -1.81 -15.33
N MET A 29 -14.56 -2.43 -15.87
CA MET A 29 -14.93 -3.81 -15.54
C MET A 29 -14.31 -4.78 -16.56
N LEU A 30 -13.58 -5.76 -16.09
CA LEU A 30 -13.02 -6.82 -16.92
C LEU A 30 -14.10 -7.87 -17.23
N HIS A 31 -14.15 -8.37 -18.48
CA HIS A 31 -15.09 -9.43 -18.86
C HIS A 31 -14.70 -10.81 -18.31
N ALA A 32 -13.42 -11.00 -17.96
CA ALA A 32 -12.93 -12.22 -17.37
C ALA A 32 -12.43 -11.99 -15.95
N TYR A 33 -12.77 -12.89 -15.04
CA TYR A 33 -12.23 -12.84 -13.68
C TYR A 33 -10.72 -13.14 -13.71
N HIS A 34 -9.94 -12.22 -13.16
CA HIS A 34 -8.52 -12.42 -12.93
C HIS A 34 -8.29 -12.83 -11.47
N LYS A 35 -7.70 -13.99 -11.29
CA LYS A 35 -7.38 -14.51 -9.96
C LYS A 35 -6.44 -13.53 -9.22
N HIS A 36 -6.86 -13.11 -8.03
CA HIS A 36 -6.01 -12.27 -7.19
C HIS A 36 -4.71 -13.00 -6.78
N PRO A 37 -3.59 -12.29 -6.66
CA PRO A 37 -2.37 -12.89 -6.18
C PRO A 37 -2.57 -13.38 -4.73
N THR A 38 -2.18 -14.63 -4.46
CA THR A 38 -2.26 -15.22 -3.11
C THR A 38 -1.15 -14.72 -2.19
N LYS A 39 -0.07 -14.19 -2.77
CA LYS A 39 1.12 -13.72 -2.03
C LYS A 39 1.18 -12.20 -2.02
N ALA A 40 1.36 -11.61 -0.85
CA ALA A 40 1.61 -10.19 -0.73
C ALA A 40 2.98 -9.82 -1.33
N LYS A 41 3.03 -8.75 -2.13
CA LYS A 41 4.32 -8.19 -2.60
C LYS A 41 5.05 -7.54 -1.43
N PHE A 42 6.36 -7.77 -1.33
CA PHE A 42 7.21 -7.05 -0.38
C PHE A 42 7.36 -5.59 -0.84
N THR A 43 6.69 -4.69 -0.15
CA THR A 43 6.77 -3.24 -0.34
C THR A 43 6.85 -2.55 1.02
N ARG A 44 7.40 -1.34 1.06
CA ARG A 44 7.42 -0.52 2.29
C ARG A 44 6.02 -0.37 2.89
N ARG A 45 5.03 -0.02 2.06
CA ARG A 45 3.64 0.14 2.51
C ARG A 45 3.09 -1.15 3.13
N ASN A 46 3.25 -2.28 2.46
CA ASN A 46 2.73 -3.55 2.95
C ASN A 46 3.44 -4.02 4.24
N LEU A 47 4.73 -3.71 4.38
CA LEU A 47 5.47 -3.97 5.61
C LEU A 47 4.89 -3.16 6.77
N TYR A 48 4.65 -1.86 6.56
CA TYR A 48 4.07 -0.99 7.59
C TYR A 48 2.63 -1.37 7.93
N ILE A 49 1.82 -1.78 6.95
CA ILE A 49 0.48 -2.32 7.18
C ILE A 49 0.53 -3.60 8.03
N ARG A 50 1.44 -4.55 7.72
CA ARG A 50 1.64 -5.76 8.53
C ARG A 50 1.96 -5.42 9.99
N ASP A 51 2.82 -4.43 10.19
CA ASP A 51 3.29 -4.02 11.52
C ASP A 51 2.37 -2.94 12.15
N ASN A 52 1.17 -2.71 11.57
CA ASN A 52 0.16 -1.77 12.08
C ASN A 52 0.68 -0.32 12.24
N PHE A 53 1.61 0.12 11.37
CA PHE A 53 2.33 1.40 11.45
C PHE A 53 2.98 1.64 12.82
N GLN A 54 3.40 0.57 13.48
CA GLN A 54 4.00 0.56 14.80
C GLN A 54 5.49 0.26 14.71
N CYS A 55 6.31 1.02 15.43
CA CYS A 55 7.72 0.67 15.62
C CYS A 55 7.82 -0.64 16.40
N GLN A 56 8.48 -1.64 15.84
CA GLN A 56 8.59 -2.95 16.46
C GLN A 56 9.67 -3.03 17.56
N TYR A 57 10.23 -1.88 17.97
CA TYR A 57 11.16 -1.78 19.07
C TYR A 57 10.64 -0.97 20.26
N CYS A 58 10.04 0.21 20.04
CA CYS A 58 9.43 1.00 21.14
C CYS A 58 7.93 0.75 21.31
N GLY A 59 7.24 0.23 20.29
CA GLY A 59 5.81 -0.01 20.35
C GLY A 59 4.93 1.20 19.99
N ASP A 60 5.51 2.35 19.71
CA ASP A 60 4.74 3.55 19.35
C ASP A 60 4.28 3.52 17.90
N LYS A 61 3.14 4.14 17.62
CA LYS A 61 2.60 4.32 16.26
C LYS A 61 3.17 5.56 15.60
N PHE A 62 3.40 5.47 14.30
CA PHE A 62 4.00 6.53 13.49
C PHE A 62 3.27 6.73 12.18
N HIS A 63 3.41 7.92 11.57
CA HIS A 63 2.99 8.14 10.21
C HIS A 63 3.93 7.43 9.22
N TYR A 64 3.43 7.22 7.99
CA TYR A 64 4.18 6.52 6.93
C TYR A 64 5.59 7.10 6.69
N GLY A 65 5.73 8.44 6.75
CA GLY A 65 7.01 9.14 6.52
C GLY A 65 8.03 8.97 7.63
N ASP A 66 7.59 8.67 8.85
CA ASP A 66 8.43 8.61 10.05
C ASP A 66 8.95 7.21 10.35
N LEU A 67 8.47 6.21 9.59
CA LEU A 67 8.91 4.84 9.68
C LEU A 67 10.02 4.52 8.68
N THR A 68 10.91 3.64 9.11
CA THR A 68 11.97 3.05 8.31
C THR A 68 11.85 1.53 8.30
N ILE A 69 12.49 0.89 7.32
CA ILE A 69 12.64 -0.57 7.28
C ILE A 69 13.96 -0.93 7.95
N ASP A 70 13.89 -1.73 9.01
CA ASP A 70 15.07 -2.29 9.64
C ASP A 70 15.22 -3.78 9.34
N HIS A 71 16.48 -4.25 9.31
CA HIS A 71 16.82 -5.66 9.20
C HIS A 71 17.00 -6.24 10.60
N VAL A 72 16.19 -7.22 11.01
CA VAL A 72 16.33 -7.90 12.30
C VAL A 72 17.74 -8.51 12.44
N ILE A 73 18.15 -9.31 11.46
CA ILE A 73 19.54 -9.72 11.26
C ILE A 73 20.20 -8.65 10.38
N PRO A 74 21.18 -7.89 10.89
CA PRO A 74 21.81 -6.81 10.14
C PRO A 74 22.45 -7.28 8.81
N LYS A 75 22.49 -6.41 7.80
CA LYS A 75 23.17 -6.69 6.53
C LYS A 75 24.63 -7.11 6.73
N SER A 76 25.33 -6.49 7.68
CA SER A 76 26.74 -6.84 8.01
C SER A 76 26.91 -8.25 8.56
N ARG A 77 25.81 -8.92 8.96
CA ARG A 77 25.78 -10.32 9.40
C ARG A 77 25.06 -11.24 8.40
N GLY A 78 24.95 -10.82 7.14
CA GLY A 78 24.30 -11.61 6.07
C GLY A 78 22.78 -11.49 6.01
N GLY A 79 22.15 -10.60 6.78
CA GLY A 79 20.70 -10.39 6.74
C GLY A 79 20.22 -9.89 5.39
N LYS A 80 19.24 -10.58 4.80
CA LYS A 80 18.61 -10.23 3.52
C LYS A 80 17.35 -9.41 3.76
N LEU A 81 16.97 -8.59 2.78
CA LEU A 81 15.72 -7.84 2.78
C LEU A 81 14.57 -8.77 2.38
N THR A 82 13.98 -9.43 3.36
CA THR A 82 12.85 -10.37 3.19
C THR A 82 11.76 -10.06 4.23
N TRP A 83 10.58 -10.63 4.04
CA TRP A 83 9.49 -10.50 5.00
C TRP A 83 9.87 -10.96 6.42
N GLU A 84 10.60 -12.05 6.49
CA GLU A 84 10.99 -12.72 7.73
C GLU A 84 12.16 -12.04 8.45
N ASN A 85 12.87 -11.16 7.75
CA ASN A 85 14.02 -10.41 8.28
C ASN A 85 13.84 -8.90 8.29
N SER A 86 12.65 -8.40 7.96
CA SER A 86 12.38 -6.96 7.92
C SER A 86 11.27 -6.58 8.88
N THR A 87 11.41 -5.43 9.50
CA THR A 87 10.43 -4.89 10.45
C THR A 87 10.36 -3.37 10.36
N SER A 88 9.21 -2.81 10.78
CA SER A 88 9.01 -1.37 10.86
C SER A 88 9.71 -0.81 12.10
N ALA A 89 10.47 0.24 11.94
CA ALA A 89 11.15 0.93 13.03
C ALA A 89 11.09 2.44 12.87
N CYS A 90 10.93 3.19 13.95
CA CYS A 90 11.15 4.63 13.92
C CYS A 90 12.66 4.92 13.76
N MET A 91 12.99 6.10 13.26
CA MET A 91 14.40 6.47 13.02
C MET A 91 15.26 6.38 14.29
N PRO A 92 14.81 6.88 15.49
CA PRO A 92 15.60 6.76 16.71
C PRO A 92 15.92 5.32 17.09
N CYS A 93 14.92 4.41 17.07
CA CYS A 93 15.12 3.01 17.40
C CYS A 93 16.01 2.29 16.40
N ASN A 94 15.85 2.58 15.10
CA ASN A 94 16.66 1.98 14.05
C ASN A 94 18.15 2.38 14.19
N VAL A 95 18.42 3.66 14.43
CA VAL A 95 19.78 4.18 14.68
C VAL A 95 20.36 3.58 15.97
N ALA A 96 19.59 3.58 17.05
CA ALA A 96 20.02 3.02 18.34
C ALA A 96 20.33 1.52 18.23
N LYS A 97 19.55 0.75 17.45
CA LYS A 97 19.82 -0.67 17.19
C LYS A 97 21.10 -0.87 16.40
N GLY A 98 21.29 -0.14 15.31
CA GLY A 98 22.47 -0.27 14.45
C GLY A 98 22.74 -1.73 14.03
N LYS A 99 23.95 -2.24 14.33
CA LYS A 99 24.37 -3.61 13.98
C LYS A 99 24.06 -4.66 15.07
N ARG A 100 23.30 -4.29 16.12
CA ARG A 100 22.97 -5.20 17.21
C ARG A 100 21.83 -6.13 16.80
N MET A 101 21.83 -7.34 17.38
CA MET A 101 20.73 -8.29 17.28
C MET A 101 19.72 -7.97 18.40
N ILE A 102 18.62 -7.33 18.03
CA ILE A 102 17.52 -7.00 18.94
C ILE A 102 16.25 -7.62 18.36
N ASN A 103 15.55 -8.39 19.19
CA ASN A 103 14.29 -8.98 18.76
C ASN A 103 13.20 -7.91 18.68
N PRO A 104 12.43 -7.85 17.59
CA PRO A 104 11.26 -7.01 17.51
C PRO A 104 10.13 -7.54 18.42
N LEU A 105 9.16 -6.68 18.73
CA LEU A 105 7.98 -7.01 19.56
C LEU A 105 7.19 -8.19 19.00
N SER A 106 7.05 -8.25 17.68
CA SER A 106 6.44 -9.38 16.99
C SER A 106 7.43 -10.04 16.03
N LYS A 107 7.42 -11.37 16.00
CA LYS A 107 8.28 -12.13 15.07
C LYS A 107 7.87 -11.81 13.62
N PRO A 108 8.79 -11.29 12.77
CA PRO A 108 8.48 -11.01 11.38
C PRO A 108 8.06 -12.29 10.63
N HIS A 109 7.00 -12.18 9.87
CA HIS A 109 6.46 -13.27 9.05
C HIS A 109 6.10 -12.76 7.66
N LYS A 110 5.93 -13.68 6.72
CA LYS A 110 5.43 -13.37 5.38
C LYS A 110 3.90 -13.39 5.40
N PRO A 111 3.24 -12.24 5.21
CA PRO A 111 1.79 -12.18 5.22
C PRO A 111 1.19 -12.75 3.93
N THR A 112 -0.05 -13.22 4.02
CA THR A 112 -0.89 -13.49 2.85
C THR A 112 -1.41 -12.16 2.25
N TRP A 113 -1.88 -12.23 1.01
CA TRP A 113 -2.55 -11.07 0.39
C TRP A 113 -3.80 -10.64 1.18
N HIS A 114 -4.56 -11.60 1.71
CA HIS A 114 -5.77 -11.32 2.50
C HIS A 114 -5.47 -10.61 3.82
N GLU A 115 -4.41 -11.01 4.53
CA GLU A 115 -3.98 -10.33 5.76
C GLU A 115 -3.64 -8.88 5.50
N ILE A 116 -2.87 -8.58 4.44
CA ILE A 116 -2.53 -7.21 4.07
C ILE A 116 -3.79 -6.40 3.70
N ASN A 117 -4.68 -6.95 2.90
CA ASN A 117 -5.90 -6.25 2.49
C ASN A 117 -6.84 -5.97 3.67
N ASN A 118 -7.03 -6.95 4.55
CA ASN A 118 -7.88 -6.75 5.73
C ASN A 118 -7.28 -5.71 6.68
N ALA A 119 -5.98 -5.76 6.92
CA ALA A 119 -5.29 -4.76 7.74
C ALA A 119 -5.31 -3.35 7.08
N ALA A 120 -5.22 -3.29 5.74
CA ALA A 120 -5.25 -2.03 5.02
C ALA A 120 -6.58 -1.27 5.18
N ARG A 121 -7.71 -1.97 5.37
CA ARG A 121 -9.04 -1.36 5.57
C ARG A 121 -9.17 -0.52 6.85
N ASN A 122 -8.23 -0.65 7.78
CA ASN A 122 -8.17 0.16 9.00
C ASN A 122 -7.51 1.53 8.79
N TYR A 123 -7.08 1.84 7.56
CA TYR A 123 -6.36 3.08 7.24
C TYR A 123 -7.10 3.90 6.20
N LYS A 124 -6.89 5.21 6.22
CA LYS A 124 -7.47 6.12 5.24
C LYS A 124 -7.07 5.73 3.81
N LEU A 125 -8.07 5.66 2.94
CA LEU A 125 -7.91 5.48 1.51
C LEU A 125 -8.30 6.77 0.80
N SER A 126 -7.36 7.34 0.05
CA SER A 126 -7.64 8.46 -0.84
C SER A 126 -8.04 7.91 -2.21
N ILE A 127 -9.22 8.31 -2.68
CA ILE A 127 -9.73 7.97 -4.01
C ILE A 127 -9.69 9.20 -4.93
N PRO A 128 -9.28 9.03 -6.20
CA PRO A 128 -9.11 10.15 -7.13
C PRO A 128 -10.41 10.61 -7.80
N ASP A 129 -11.52 9.89 -7.59
CA ASP A 129 -12.79 10.13 -8.26
C ASP A 129 -13.94 9.64 -7.37
N PRO A 130 -14.99 10.46 -7.14
CA PRO A 130 -16.15 10.09 -6.34
C PRO A 130 -16.85 8.82 -6.81
N ALA A 131 -16.90 8.56 -8.12
CA ALA A 131 -17.51 7.36 -8.69
C ALA A 131 -16.91 6.04 -8.19
N TRP A 132 -15.72 6.08 -7.56
CA TRP A 132 -15.11 4.89 -6.97
C TRP A 132 -15.84 4.40 -5.72
N GLN A 133 -16.58 5.27 -5.02
CA GLN A 133 -17.29 4.92 -3.77
C GLN A 133 -18.24 3.75 -3.98
N ASP A 134 -18.95 3.69 -5.10
CA ASP A 134 -19.92 2.63 -5.40
C ASP A 134 -19.28 1.24 -5.64
N TYR A 135 -17.95 1.20 -5.87
CA TYR A 135 -17.23 -0.01 -6.27
C TYR A 135 -16.17 -0.45 -5.27
N ILE A 136 -15.90 0.36 -4.22
CA ILE A 136 -14.90 0.08 -3.21
C ILE A 136 -15.60 -0.31 -1.91
N ASN A 137 -15.38 -1.55 -1.46
CA ASN A 137 -15.80 -1.98 -0.13
C ASN A 137 -14.80 -1.47 0.93
N TRP A 138 -14.96 -0.20 1.34
CA TRP A 138 -14.13 0.48 2.34
C TRP A 138 -15.04 1.26 3.29
N PRO A 139 -14.69 1.40 4.61
CA PRO A 139 -15.46 2.24 5.53
C PRO A 139 -15.51 3.70 5.05
N GLU A 140 -16.71 4.28 4.95
CA GLU A 140 -16.91 5.63 4.43
C GLU A 140 -16.11 6.68 5.20
N GLU A 141 -16.03 6.56 6.53
CA GLU A 141 -15.27 7.45 7.40
C GLU A 141 -13.76 7.44 7.15
N LEU A 142 -13.26 6.41 6.46
CA LEU A 142 -11.86 6.27 6.06
C LEU A 142 -11.61 6.60 4.59
N LEU A 143 -12.66 6.91 3.83
CA LEU A 143 -12.51 7.38 2.46
C LEU A 143 -12.29 8.90 2.44
N SER A 144 -11.34 9.34 1.65
CA SER A 144 -11.14 10.74 1.31
C SER A 144 -11.04 10.91 -0.19
N ILE A 145 -11.77 11.88 -0.74
CA ILE A 145 -11.70 12.20 -2.16
C ILE A 145 -10.57 13.20 -2.34
N ASN A 146 -9.50 12.79 -3.01
CA ASN A 146 -8.46 13.71 -3.48
C ASN A 146 -8.84 14.15 -4.90
N LEU A 147 -9.52 15.27 -4.98
CA LEU A 147 -9.53 16.04 -6.22
C LEU A 147 -8.08 16.50 -6.42
N LEU A 148 -7.34 15.80 -7.29
CA LEU A 148 -6.01 16.25 -7.68
C LEU A 148 -6.14 17.70 -8.16
N PRO A 149 -5.27 18.64 -7.72
CA PRO A 149 -5.30 19.99 -8.24
C PRO A 149 -5.22 19.91 -9.76
N GLU A 150 -6.09 20.64 -10.43
CA GLU A 150 -6.03 20.81 -11.88
C GLU A 150 -4.63 21.36 -12.19
N TYR A 151 -3.85 20.59 -12.95
CA TYR A 151 -2.63 21.11 -13.53
C TYR A 151 -3.06 22.15 -14.58
N THR A 152 -3.05 23.45 -14.20
CA THR A 152 -3.12 24.58 -15.10
C THR A 152 -1.84 24.70 -15.93
#